data_7f7a6dbdcd5db0049da10c01ac8257cc
#
_entry.id   7f7a6dbdcd5db0049da10c01ac8257cc
#
_cell.length_a   1.000
_cell.length_b   1.000
_cell.length_c   1.000
_cell.angle_alpha   90.00
_cell.angle_beta   90.00
_cell.angle_gamma   90.00
#
_symmetry.space_group_name_H-M   'P 1'
#
loop_
_entity.id
_entity.type
_entity.pdbx_description
1 polymer ?
#
loop_
_entity_poly.entity_id
_entity_poly.type
_entity_poly.pdbx_seq_one_letter_code
_entity_poly.pdbx_strand_id
1 'polypeptide(L)'
;MICSGEFGGLHFFNAGNLVSRGEFIHQRRVMKCWVLIYMLSGSLDISSGGICRSVASGEWLFLKPGEEHFGTAPSEGELSYLWAHFSPETPFFEGESGAAYTLPEYGRASSQRIGVIFRQLVDCSRRNMYTTRMVECALEMLLTELTQEHLDSCGRCPLHRRTLLCSRCVWYGSLSVNLPLAAGYQPI
;
A
#
# COMPACT_ATOMS: atom_id res chain seq x y z
N MET A 1 -0.28 -15.23 -3.70
CA MET A 1 -0.73 -14.23 -2.69
C MET A 1 0.46 -13.93 -1.81
N ILE A 2 0.68 -12.67 -1.46
CA ILE A 2 1.80 -12.27 -0.60
C ILE A 2 1.25 -11.97 0.78
N CYS A 3 1.82 -12.55 1.82
CA CYS A 3 1.38 -12.34 3.19
C CYS A 3 2.57 -11.99 4.08
N SER A 4 2.35 -11.16 5.10
CA SER A 4 3.30 -10.93 6.18
C SER A 4 2.71 -11.38 7.52
N GLY A 5 3.49 -12.09 8.33
CA GLY A 5 3.01 -12.65 9.60
C GLY A 5 2.84 -11.63 10.71
N GLU A 6 3.59 -10.55 10.72
CA GLU A 6 3.56 -9.49 11.75
C GLU A 6 3.81 -8.12 11.13
N PHE A 7 3.39 -7.05 11.82
CA PHE A 7 3.84 -5.69 11.53
C PHE A 7 5.31 -5.57 11.94
N GLY A 8 6.20 -6.22 11.18
CA GLY A 8 7.64 -5.95 11.22
C GLY A 8 7.94 -4.62 10.55
N GLY A 9 9.06 -4.03 10.85
CA GLY A 9 9.50 -2.82 10.19
C GLY A 9 9.60 -2.99 8.67
N LEU A 10 9.39 -1.90 7.97
CA LEU A 10 9.57 -1.81 6.52
C LEU A 10 10.77 -0.91 6.25
N HIS A 11 11.75 -1.40 5.51
CA HIS A 11 12.83 -0.58 4.99
C HIS A 11 12.42 0.02 3.65
N PHE A 12 12.22 1.31 3.64
CA PHE A 12 11.97 2.07 2.42
C PHE A 12 13.30 2.45 1.75
N PHE A 13 13.40 2.25 0.43
CA PHE A 13 14.59 2.66 -0.33
C PHE A 13 14.32 3.92 -1.14
N ASN A 14 13.35 3.88 -2.04
CA ASN A 14 12.97 5.01 -2.87
C ASN A 14 11.58 4.83 -3.47
N ALA A 15 11.01 5.92 -3.95
CA ALA A 15 9.76 5.93 -4.70
C ALA A 15 9.76 7.04 -5.75
N GLY A 16 8.91 6.91 -6.74
CA GLY A 16 8.79 7.90 -7.77
C GLY A 16 7.57 7.71 -8.65
N ASN A 17 7.48 8.56 -9.66
CA ASN A 17 6.57 8.36 -10.75
C ASN A 17 7.33 8.34 -12.07
N LEU A 18 6.85 7.51 -12.99
CA LEU A 18 7.27 7.50 -14.38
C LEU A 18 6.13 8.07 -15.21
N VAL A 19 6.49 8.93 -16.17
CA VAL A 19 5.58 9.42 -17.21
C VAL A 19 6.32 9.25 -18.52
N SER A 20 5.72 8.54 -19.48
CA SER A 20 6.20 8.45 -20.86
C SER A 20 5.10 8.94 -21.80
N ARG A 21 5.48 9.71 -22.80
CA ARG A 21 4.58 10.23 -23.84
C ARG A 21 4.80 9.59 -25.21
N GLY A 22 5.58 8.53 -25.24
CA GLY A 22 5.91 7.78 -26.44
C GLY A 22 6.10 6.31 -26.11
N GLU A 23 6.68 5.58 -27.02
CA GLU A 23 7.01 4.17 -26.78
C GLU A 23 7.86 4.02 -25.52
N PHE A 24 7.42 3.16 -24.63
CA PHE A 24 8.14 2.82 -23.41
C PHE A 24 8.14 1.30 -23.23
N ILE A 25 9.31 0.74 -23.01
CA ILE A 25 9.46 -0.65 -22.63
C ILE A 25 10.16 -0.74 -21.26
N HIS A 26 9.58 -1.49 -20.34
CA HIS A 26 10.19 -1.69 -19.03
C HIS A 26 11.50 -2.44 -19.15
N GLN A 27 12.58 -1.87 -18.61
CA GLN A 27 13.92 -2.44 -18.73
C GLN A 27 13.98 -3.80 -18.02
N ARG A 28 14.73 -4.74 -18.62
CA ARG A 28 15.04 -6.04 -18.00
C ARG A 28 15.96 -5.85 -16.81
N ARG A 29 15.54 -6.37 -15.65
CA ARG A 29 16.34 -6.30 -14.42
C ARG A 29 15.92 -7.35 -13.41
N VAL A 30 16.83 -7.61 -12.44
CA VAL A 30 16.56 -8.39 -11.23
C VAL A 30 16.80 -7.46 -10.04
N MET A 31 15.78 -7.21 -9.24
CA MET A 31 15.89 -6.35 -8.07
C MET A 31 16.12 -7.19 -6.81
N LYS A 32 16.87 -6.64 -5.83
CA LYS A 32 17.08 -7.28 -4.52
C LYS A 32 16.02 -6.90 -3.48
N CYS A 33 15.05 -6.11 -3.88
CA CYS A 33 13.97 -5.60 -3.03
C CYS A 33 12.62 -5.78 -3.73
N TRP A 34 11.55 -5.66 -2.98
CA TRP A 34 10.20 -5.59 -3.52
C TRP A 34 10.01 -4.29 -4.30
N VAL A 35 9.29 -4.36 -5.41
CA VAL A 35 8.84 -3.20 -6.16
C VAL A 35 7.32 -3.25 -6.25
N LEU A 36 6.66 -2.20 -5.79
CA LEU A 36 5.25 -1.98 -6.02
C LEU A 36 5.09 -1.00 -7.17
N ILE A 37 4.32 -1.37 -8.19
CA ILE A 37 3.91 -0.51 -9.31
C ILE A 37 2.41 -0.28 -9.19
N TYR A 38 1.95 0.96 -9.40
CA TYR A 38 0.54 1.33 -9.50
C TYR A 38 0.31 2.21 -10.72
N MET A 39 -0.51 1.72 -11.65
CA MET A 39 -0.77 2.40 -12.92
C MET A 39 -1.74 3.57 -12.74
N LEU A 40 -1.35 4.76 -13.21
CA LEU A 40 -2.18 5.95 -13.22
C LEU A 40 -2.90 6.14 -14.57
N SER A 41 -2.20 5.88 -15.67
CA SER A 41 -2.73 5.96 -17.04
C SER A 41 -2.00 5.00 -17.97
N GLY A 42 -2.64 4.62 -19.05
CA GLY A 42 -2.10 3.67 -20.02
C GLY A 42 -2.05 2.24 -19.51
N SER A 43 -1.22 1.42 -20.12
CA SER A 43 -0.97 0.02 -19.74
C SER A 43 0.50 -0.32 -19.86
N LEU A 44 0.96 -1.26 -19.06
CA LEU A 44 2.32 -1.78 -19.04
C LEU A 44 2.29 -3.29 -19.22
N ASP A 45 2.82 -3.78 -20.36
CA ASP A 45 3.02 -5.20 -20.60
C ASP A 45 4.34 -5.64 -20.02
N ILE A 46 4.30 -6.51 -19.01
CA ILE A 46 5.45 -6.91 -18.21
C ILE A 46 5.43 -8.41 -17.90
N SER A 47 6.61 -9.02 -17.95
CA SER A 47 6.87 -10.36 -17.42
C SER A 47 7.56 -10.24 -16.09
N SER A 48 7.14 -11.02 -15.09
CA SER A 48 7.80 -11.17 -13.79
C SER A 48 7.73 -12.63 -13.34
N GLY A 49 8.86 -13.21 -12.95
CA GLY A 49 8.92 -14.62 -12.58
C GLY A 49 8.40 -15.58 -13.66
N GLY A 50 8.52 -15.20 -14.93
CA GLY A 50 8.01 -15.98 -16.08
C GLY A 50 6.52 -15.81 -16.37
N ILE A 51 5.80 -14.99 -15.61
CA ILE A 51 4.36 -14.70 -15.83
C ILE A 51 4.22 -13.36 -16.55
N CYS A 52 3.60 -13.38 -17.74
CA CYS A 52 3.29 -12.16 -18.49
C CYS A 52 1.93 -11.59 -18.07
N ARG A 53 1.88 -10.26 -17.89
CA ARG A 53 0.67 -9.52 -17.55
C ARG A 53 0.63 -8.18 -18.28
N SER A 54 -0.58 -7.73 -18.59
CA SER A 54 -0.84 -6.34 -18.95
C SER A 54 -1.45 -5.65 -17.72
N VAL A 55 -0.76 -4.65 -17.19
CA VAL A 55 -1.17 -3.90 -16.01
C VAL A 55 -1.74 -2.58 -16.48
N ALA A 56 -3.03 -2.38 -16.30
CA ALA A 56 -3.77 -1.22 -16.80
C ALA A 56 -4.00 -0.15 -15.71
N SER A 57 -4.49 1.01 -16.10
CA SER A 57 -4.84 2.10 -15.18
C SER A 57 -5.71 1.63 -14.02
N GLY A 58 -5.36 2.01 -12.79
CA GLY A 58 -6.02 1.59 -11.55
C GLY A 58 -5.57 0.22 -11.02
N GLU A 59 -4.64 -0.44 -11.68
CA GLU A 59 -4.10 -1.73 -11.24
C GLU A 59 -2.73 -1.60 -10.61
N TRP A 60 -2.42 -2.55 -9.74
CA TRP A 60 -1.09 -2.66 -9.12
C TRP A 60 -0.45 -4.01 -9.41
N LEU A 61 0.88 -4.02 -9.34
CA LEU A 61 1.71 -5.21 -9.46
C LEU A 61 2.86 -5.15 -8.46
N PHE A 62 3.08 -6.24 -7.72
CA PHE A 62 4.30 -6.46 -6.95
C PHE A 62 5.30 -7.27 -7.75
N LEU A 63 6.54 -6.79 -7.82
CA LEU A 63 7.68 -7.51 -8.36
C LEU A 63 8.51 -8.03 -7.19
N LYS A 64 8.77 -9.33 -7.18
CA LYS A 64 9.47 -10.01 -6.07
C LYS A 64 10.99 -9.83 -6.16
N PRO A 65 11.68 -9.76 -5.02
CA PRO A 65 13.14 -9.76 -5.01
C PRO A 65 13.68 -11.07 -5.59
N GLY A 66 14.76 -10.95 -6.38
CA GLY A 66 15.42 -12.09 -7.01
C GLY A 66 14.76 -12.60 -8.29
N GLU A 67 13.54 -12.18 -8.61
CA GLU A 67 12.89 -12.55 -9.87
C GLU A 67 13.22 -11.55 -10.99
N GLU A 68 13.50 -12.11 -12.18
CA GLU A 68 13.69 -11.29 -13.37
C GLU A 68 12.35 -10.71 -13.82
N HIS A 69 12.36 -9.43 -14.19
CA HIS A 69 11.20 -8.76 -14.79
C HIS A 69 11.63 -7.85 -15.94
N PHE A 70 10.78 -7.73 -16.95
CA PHE A 70 11.02 -6.92 -18.14
C PHE A 70 9.71 -6.66 -18.89
N GLY A 71 9.69 -5.55 -19.65
CA GLY A 71 8.60 -5.27 -20.57
C GLY A 71 8.55 -6.28 -21.72
N THR A 72 7.38 -6.81 -22.01
CA THR A 72 7.18 -7.79 -23.08
C THR A 72 6.79 -7.15 -24.40
N ALA A 73 6.22 -5.93 -24.33
CA ALA A 73 5.92 -5.10 -25.49
C ALA A 73 6.11 -3.62 -25.14
N PRO A 74 6.40 -2.75 -26.10
CA PRO A 74 6.39 -1.31 -25.89
C PRO A 74 4.95 -0.85 -25.61
N SER A 75 4.80 0.09 -24.66
CA SER A 75 3.50 0.74 -24.43
C SER A 75 3.18 1.69 -25.58
N GLU A 76 1.93 1.73 -25.97
CA GLU A 76 1.45 2.69 -26.96
C GLU A 76 0.88 3.94 -26.27
N GLY A 77 1.36 5.12 -26.70
CA GLY A 77 0.86 6.38 -26.20
C GLY A 77 1.36 6.79 -24.82
N GLU A 78 0.51 7.56 -24.10
CA GLU A 78 0.88 8.06 -22.77
C GLU A 78 0.72 6.99 -21.71
N LEU A 79 1.81 6.76 -20.95
CA LEU A 79 1.90 5.85 -19.83
C LEU A 79 2.32 6.63 -18.59
N SER A 80 1.65 6.40 -17.46
CA SER A 80 2.09 6.92 -16.17
C SER A 80 1.85 5.91 -15.06
N TYR A 81 2.87 5.71 -14.20
CA TYR A 81 2.72 4.89 -13.00
C TYR A 81 3.57 5.41 -11.83
N LEU A 82 3.13 5.08 -10.62
CA LEU A 82 3.88 5.25 -9.39
C LEU A 82 4.62 3.95 -9.08
N TRP A 83 5.81 4.08 -8.47
CA TRP A 83 6.59 2.93 -8.02
C TRP A 83 7.24 3.19 -6.68
N ALA A 84 7.43 2.13 -5.88
CA ALA A 84 8.15 2.16 -4.62
C ALA A 84 9.00 0.90 -4.45
N HIS A 85 10.22 1.08 -3.97
CA HIS A 85 11.17 0.02 -3.62
C HIS A 85 11.27 -0.09 -2.11
N PHE A 86 11.11 -1.29 -1.58
CA PHE A 86 11.15 -1.55 -0.14
C PHE A 86 11.53 -3.00 0.18
N SER A 87 11.88 -3.25 1.43
CA SER A 87 12.03 -4.61 1.95
C SER A 87 11.38 -4.69 3.33
N PRO A 88 10.62 -5.74 3.64
CA PRO A 88 10.19 -6.00 4.99
C PRO A 88 11.37 -6.52 5.83
N GLU A 89 11.40 -6.20 7.13
CA GLU A 89 12.38 -6.79 8.07
C GLU A 89 12.18 -8.30 8.20
N THR A 90 10.92 -8.72 8.30
CA THR A 90 10.56 -10.14 8.23
C THR A 90 10.11 -10.46 6.81
N PRO A 91 10.74 -11.45 6.13
CA PRO A 91 10.37 -11.79 4.76
C PRO A 91 8.88 -12.10 4.63
N PHE A 92 8.27 -11.57 3.57
CA PHE A 92 6.91 -11.98 3.21
C PHE A 92 6.91 -13.46 2.84
N PHE A 93 5.92 -14.18 3.34
CA PHE A 93 5.70 -15.59 3.04
C PHE A 93 4.38 -15.76 2.29
N GLU A 94 4.27 -16.85 1.53
CA GLU A 94 3.02 -17.23 0.87
C GLU A 94 2.15 -18.03 1.84
N GLY A 95 0.92 -17.57 2.08
CA GLY A 95 0.00 -18.22 3.00
C GLY A 95 -1.28 -17.42 3.24
N GLU A 96 -2.26 -18.04 3.86
CA GLU A 96 -3.61 -17.46 3.96
C GLU A 96 -4.01 -16.98 5.35
N SER A 97 -3.32 -17.28 6.42
CA SER A 97 -3.85 -17.01 7.76
C SER A 97 -2.93 -16.23 8.69
N GLY A 98 -3.52 -15.28 9.42
CA GLY A 98 -2.90 -14.58 10.54
C GLY A 98 -1.89 -13.50 10.19
N ALA A 99 -1.78 -13.14 8.93
CA ALA A 99 -0.85 -12.12 8.47
C ALA A 99 -1.38 -10.71 8.71
N ALA A 100 -0.49 -9.79 9.07
CA ALA A 100 -0.79 -8.37 9.16
C ALA A 100 -1.14 -7.75 7.80
N TYR A 101 -0.48 -8.25 6.73
CA TYR A 101 -0.77 -7.90 5.36
C TYR A 101 -1.20 -9.13 4.57
N THR A 102 -2.23 -8.98 3.74
CA THR A 102 -2.64 -9.97 2.74
C THR A 102 -2.65 -9.27 1.39
N LEU A 103 -1.53 -9.37 0.69
CA LEU A 103 -1.27 -8.63 -0.53
C LEU A 103 -1.28 -9.59 -1.73
N PRO A 104 -2.24 -9.49 -2.65
CA PRO A 104 -2.14 -10.18 -3.91
C PRO A 104 -1.04 -9.56 -4.75
N GLU A 105 -0.27 -10.39 -5.44
CA GLU A 105 0.80 -9.95 -6.33
C GLU A 105 0.31 -8.94 -7.38
N TYR A 106 -0.94 -9.09 -7.81
CA TYR A 106 -1.61 -8.25 -8.79
C TYR A 106 -3.05 -8.00 -8.35
N GLY A 107 -3.57 -6.81 -8.62
CA GLY A 107 -4.95 -6.45 -8.33
C GLY A 107 -5.37 -5.13 -8.94
N ARG A 108 -6.65 -4.82 -8.77
CA ARG A 108 -7.28 -3.57 -9.23
C ARG A 108 -7.88 -2.85 -8.03
N ALA A 109 -7.63 -1.54 -7.94
CA ALA A 109 -8.21 -0.69 -6.93
C ALA A 109 -9.70 -0.43 -7.23
N SER A 110 -10.54 -0.52 -6.21
CA SER A 110 -11.96 -0.18 -6.29
C SER A 110 -12.19 1.33 -6.18
N SER A 111 -11.20 2.05 -5.65
CA SER A 111 -11.25 3.48 -5.38
C SER A 111 -9.96 4.20 -5.78
N GLN A 112 -10.00 5.53 -5.79
CA GLN A 112 -8.81 6.36 -6.05
C GLN A 112 -7.87 6.48 -4.83
N ARG A 113 -8.22 5.92 -3.68
CA ARG A 113 -7.48 6.08 -2.42
C ARG A 113 -6.03 5.60 -2.52
N ILE A 114 -5.80 4.43 -3.13
CA ILE A 114 -4.45 3.89 -3.34
C ILE A 114 -3.57 4.91 -4.07
N GLY A 115 -4.07 5.48 -5.17
CA GLY A 115 -3.33 6.49 -5.92
C GLY A 115 -3.03 7.76 -5.12
N VAL A 116 -3.94 8.19 -4.25
CA VAL A 116 -3.75 9.35 -3.35
C VAL A 116 -2.65 9.06 -2.32
N ILE A 117 -2.76 7.93 -1.62
CA ILE A 117 -1.80 7.52 -0.59
C ILE A 117 -0.42 7.30 -1.21
N PHE A 118 -0.35 6.69 -2.38
CA PHE A 118 0.92 6.45 -3.07
C PHE A 118 1.59 7.77 -3.50
N ARG A 119 0.84 8.74 -4.02
CA ARG A 119 1.40 10.07 -4.33
C ARG A 119 1.93 10.76 -3.07
N GLN A 120 1.25 10.60 -1.95
CA GLN A 120 1.72 11.14 -0.67
C GLN A 120 3.03 10.48 -0.22
N LEU A 121 3.17 9.14 -0.36
CA LEU A 121 4.44 8.44 -0.12
C LEU A 121 5.57 9.01 -1.00
N VAL A 122 5.32 9.18 -2.31
CA VAL A 122 6.31 9.75 -3.23
C VAL A 122 6.68 11.18 -2.85
N ASP A 123 5.71 12.00 -2.46
CA ASP A 123 5.97 13.38 -2.01
C ASP A 123 6.79 13.41 -0.72
N CYS A 124 6.43 12.62 0.28
CA CYS A 124 7.18 12.50 1.53
C CYS A 124 8.63 12.05 1.27
N SER A 125 8.83 11.08 0.36
CA SER A 125 10.17 10.54 0.08
C SER A 125 11.11 11.54 -0.61
N ARG A 126 10.57 12.56 -1.28
CA ARG A 126 11.33 13.60 -1.98
C ARG A 126 11.69 14.80 -1.11
N ARG A 127 11.07 14.94 0.05
CA ARG A 127 11.27 16.09 0.94
C ARG A 127 12.27 15.75 2.02
N ASN A 128 13.42 16.40 2.00
CA ASN A 128 14.50 16.22 3.00
C ASN A 128 14.09 16.57 4.44
N MET A 129 12.91 17.15 4.65
CA MET A 129 12.40 17.51 5.97
C MET A 129 11.67 16.37 6.68
N TYR A 130 11.34 15.28 5.99
CA TYR A 130 10.69 14.13 6.60
C TYR A 130 11.73 13.10 7.06
N THR A 131 11.49 12.52 8.23
CA THR A 131 12.32 11.42 8.74
C THR A 131 12.05 10.13 7.97
N THR A 132 13.01 9.23 7.94
CA THR A 132 12.84 7.88 7.37
C THR A 132 11.60 7.20 7.94
N ARG A 133 11.37 7.31 9.26
CA ARG A 133 10.19 6.73 9.91
C ARG A 133 8.87 7.27 9.36
N MET A 134 8.81 8.55 9.02
CA MET A 134 7.60 9.12 8.41
C MET A 134 7.29 8.51 7.05
N VAL A 135 8.32 8.28 6.24
CA VAL A 135 8.20 7.67 4.91
C VAL A 135 7.80 6.20 5.04
N GLU A 136 8.38 5.46 6.00
CA GLU A 136 8.02 4.07 6.31
C GLU A 136 6.58 3.96 6.78
N CYS A 137 6.09 4.85 7.64
CA CYS A 137 4.69 4.90 8.03
C CYS A 137 3.75 5.15 6.84
N ALA A 138 4.15 6.00 5.89
CA ALA A 138 3.37 6.22 4.67
C ALA A 138 3.32 4.97 3.78
N LEU A 139 4.41 4.21 3.71
CA LEU A 139 4.46 2.92 3.04
C LEU A 139 3.57 1.88 3.76
N GLU A 140 3.65 1.79 5.09
CA GLU A 140 2.78 0.92 5.89
C GLU A 140 1.29 1.20 5.64
N MET A 141 0.92 2.49 5.58
CA MET A 141 -0.45 2.90 5.26
C MET A 141 -0.86 2.45 3.85
N LEU A 142 0.03 2.56 2.87
CA LEU A 142 -0.23 2.11 1.50
C LEU A 142 -0.47 0.60 1.43
N LEU A 143 0.41 -0.21 2.07
CA LEU A 143 0.27 -1.67 2.09
C LEU A 143 -0.99 -2.12 2.85
N THR A 144 -1.36 -1.40 3.91
CA THR A 144 -2.61 -1.65 4.65
C THR A 144 -3.84 -1.37 3.79
N GLU A 145 -3.84 -0.29 3.03
CA GLU A 145 -4.95 0.04 2.11
C GLU A 145 -5.08 -1.02 1.00
N LEU A 146 -3.95 -1.47 0.42
CA LEU A 146 -3.95 -2.57 -0.57
C LEU A 146 -4.50 -3.88 0.02
N THR A 147 -4.16 -4.18 1.28
CA THR A 147 -4.71 -5.33 2.00
C THR A 147 -6.22 -5.20 2.17
N GLN A 148 -6.71 -4.02 2.55
CA GLN A 148 -8.15 -3.77 2.72
C GLN A 148 -8.90 -3.91 1.40
N GLU A 149 -8.39 -3.34 0.31
CA GLU A 149 -8.97 -3.50 -1.04
C GLU A 149 -9.09 -4.97 -1.44
N HIS A 150 -8.07 -5.76 -1.15
CA HIS A 150 -8.09 -7.19 -1.42
C HIS A 150 -9.16 -7.92 -0.60
N LEU A 151 -9.24 -7.65 0.70
CA LEU A 151 -10.23 -8.27 1.60
C LEU A 151 -11.66 -7.91 1.19
N ASP A 152 -11.90 -6.65 0.84
CA ASP A 152 -13.20 -6.18 0.38
C ASP A 152 -13.60 -6.84 -0.95
N SER A 153 -12.65 -7.01 -1.88
CA SER A 153 -12.89 -7.66 -3.18
C SER A 153 -13.19 -9.16 -3.06
N CYS A 154 -12.65 -9.82 -2.06
CA CYS A 154 -12.88 -11.25 -1.82
C CYS A 154 -14.21 -11.54 -1.09
N GLY A 155 -15.02 -10.52 -0.79
CA GLY A 155 -16.26 -10.69 -0.01
C GLY A 155 -16.02 -11.28 1.37
N ARG A 156 -14.80 -11.25 1.87
CA ARG A 156 -14.42 -11.66 3.23
C ARG A 156 -14.89 -10.59 4.20
N CYS A 157 -16.04 -10.79 4.60
CA CYS A 157 -17.04 -10.15 5.40
C CYS A 157 -16.61 -9.49 6.71
N PRO A 158 -17.48 -8.60 7.24
CA PRO A 158 -17.28 -7.68 8.36
C PRO A 158 -16.96 -8.30 9.71
N LEU A 159 -16.87 -9.59 9.86
CA LEU A 159 -16.46 -10.23 11.12
C LEU A 159 -15.01 -9.91 11.50
N HIS A 160 -14.13 -9.61 10.53
CA HIS A 160 -12.75 -9.22 10.82
C HIS A 160 -12.60 -7.75 11.25
N ARG A 161 -13.58 -6.89 10.99
CA ARG A 161 -13.60 -5.52 11.54
C ARG A 161 -13.69 -5.47 13.08
N ARG A 162 -14.13 -6.57 13.73
CA ARG A 162 -14.21 -6.63 15.18
C ARG A 162 -12.96 -7.19 15.87
N THR A 163 -12.09 -7.87 15.14
CA THR A 163 -10.91 -8.54 15.73
C THR A 163 -9.61 -7.73 15.63
N LEU A 164 -9.59 -6.65 14.83
CA LEU A 164 -8.50 -5.67 14.82
C LEU A 164 -8.64 -4.58 15.90
N LEU A 165 -9.63 -4.68 16.76
CA LEU A 165 -9.62 -3.95 18.02
C LEU A 165 -8.55 -4.60 18.90
N CYS A 166 -7.35 -4.03 18.84
CA CYS A 166 -6.29 -4.28 19.79
C CYS A 166 -6.89 -4.43 21.18
N SER A 167 -6.65 -5.57 21.85
CA SER A 167 -7.10 -5.85 23.21
C SER A 167 -6.60 -4.83 24.27
N ARG A 168 -5.93 -3.77 23.83
CA ARG A 168 -5.45 -2.63 24.63
C ARG A 168 -6.16 -1.30 24.36
N CYS A 169 -7.03 -1.21 23.36
CA CYS A 169 -7.89 -0.03 23.20
C CYS A 169 -9.18 -0.25 23.95
N VAL A 170 -9.16 -0.04 25.25
CA VAL A 170 -10.37 0.16 26.04
C VAL A 170 -10.94 1.50 25.60
N TRP A 171 -11.92 1.47 24.70
CA TRP A 171 -12.77 2.62 24.46
C TRP A 171 -13.57 2.85 25.76
N TYR A 172 -13.23 3.91 26.48
CA TYR A 172 -14.15 4.48 27.45
C TYR A 172 -15.34 5.01 26.65
N GLY A 173 -16.37 4.17 26.58
CA GLY A 173 -17.67 4.57 26.07
C GLY A 173 -18.14 5.80 26.84
N SER A 174 -18.74 6.72 26.10
CA SER A 174 -19.35 7.96 26.53
C SER A 174 -19.89 7.92 27.99
N LEU A 175 -19.10 8.46 28.90
CA LEU A 175 -19.63 8.90 30.17
C LEU A 175 -20.45 10.16 29.89
N SER A 176 -21.77 9.99 29.86
CA SER A 176 -22.69 11.09 30.06
C SER A 176 -22.44 11.63 31.46
N VAL A 177 -21.60 12.64 31.56
CA VAL A 177 -21.44 13.37 32.82
C VAL A 177 -22.68 14.24 33.00
N ASN A 178 -23.67 13.71 33.72
CA ASN A 178 -24.69 14.54 34.36
C ASN A 178 -23.97 15.36 35.44
N LEU A 179 -23.59 16.57 35.10
CA LEU A 179 -23.17 17.58 36.06
C LEU A 179 -24.40 18.00 36.84
N PRO A 180 -24.44 17.83 38.18
CA PRO A 180 -25.48 18.47 38.99
C PRO A 180 -25.26 19.99 38.92
N LEU A 181 -26.32 20.70 38.61
CA LEU A 181 -26.41 22.16 38.73
C LEU A 181 -26.06 22.55 40.16
N ALA A 182 -24.88 23.08 40.39
CA ALA A 182 -24.53 23.71 41.65
C ALA A 182 -25.32 25.01 41.77
N ALA A 183 -26.22 25.00 42.74
CA ALA A 183 -26.94 26.18 43.17
C ALA A 183 -25.98 27.20 43.85
N GLY A 184 -26.14 28.47 43.54
CA GLY A 184 -25.86 29.58 44.44
C GLY A 184 -24.45 30.16 44.37
N TYR A 185 -24.27 31.19 43.54
CA TYR A 185 -23.35 32.28 43.85
C TYR A 185 -24.10 33.60 43.76
N GLN A 186 -24.39 34.23 44.93
CA GLN A 186 -24.82 35.62 44.99
C GLN A 186 -23.58 36.51 45.14
N PRO A 187 -23.46 37.59 44.35
CA PRO A 187 -22.41 38.58 44.56
C PRO A 187 -22.82 39.56 45.69
N ILE A 188 -21.82 39.90 46.49
CA ILE A 188 -21.81 41.07 47.33
C ILE A 188 -21.19 42.21 46.51
#